data_4eb3f5f0d42bce06fae149fb055d12c9
#
_entry.id   4eb3f5f0d42bce06fae149fb055d12c9
#
_cell.length_a   1.000
_cell.length_b   1.000
_cell.length_c   1.000
_cell.angle_alpha   90.00
_cell.angle_beta   90.00
_cell.angle_gamma   90.00
#
_symmetry.space_group_name_H-M   'P 1'
#
loop_
_entity.id
_entity.type
_entity.pdbx_description
1 polymer ?
#
loop_
_entity_poly.entity_id
_entity_poly.type
_entity_poly.pdbx_seq_one_letter_code
_entity_poly.pdbx_strand_id
1 'polypeptide(L)'
;MRTYGKHIAEESVLIHDGESSHNSFIDALALKSRVHTSAETKGLKDGENPMDPINDVHDKMEKFMGAHPGYDRSRLQDWMNLFWFIWCTPGDKMDKVKAFLRLAISKRIRIKYRDVFGKKPDGD
;
A
#
# COMPACT_ATOMS: atom_id res chain seq x y z
N MET A 1 -8.64 -10.23 -8.94
CA MET A 1 -8.42 -9.52 -10.21
C MET A 1 -9.26 -8.27 -10.47
N ARG A 2 -10.44 -8.14 -9.89
CA ARG A 2 -11.29 -6.93 -10.11
C ARG A 2 -10.71 -5.62 -9.55
N THR A 3 -9.77 -5.67 -8.63
CA THR A 3 -9.32 -4.50 -7.88
C THR A 3 -8.17 -3.75 -8.55
N TYR A 4 -7.22 -4.45 -9.15
CA TYR A 4 -6.00 -3.86 -9.68
C TYR A 4 -6.05 -3.55 -11.18
N GLY A 5 -6.74 -4.37 -11.98
CA GLY A 5 -6.71 -4.27 -13.45
C GLY A 5 -7.17 -2.91 -13.99
N LYS A 6 -8.12 -2.25 -13.35
CA LYS A 6 -8.59 -0.91 -13.75
C LYS A 6 -7.59 0.24 -13.50
N HIS A 7 -6.51 -0.03 -12.76
CA HIS A 7 -5.49 0.97 -12.42
C HIS A 7 -4.17 0.74 -13.15
N ILE A 8 -4.09 -0.32 -13.97
CA ILE A 8 -2.89 -0.67 -14.72
C ILE A 8 -3.18 -0.41 -16.18
N ALA A 9 -2.35 0.41 -16.81
CA ALA A 9 -2.46 0.69 -18.23
C ALA A 9 -2.11 -0.56 -19.06
N GLU A 10 -2.76 -0.72 -20.19
CA GLU A 10 -2.41 -1.76 -21.16
C GLU A 10 -0.94 -1.65 -21.57
N GLU A 11 -0.31 -2.78 -21.87
CA GLU A 11 1.12 -2.88 -22.20
C GLU A 11 2.12 -2.44 -21.13
N SER A 12 1.66 -2.21 -19.89
CA SER A 12 2.56 -1.95 -18.78
C SER A 12 3.56 -3.10 -18.59
N VAL A 13 4.74 -2.78 -18.10
CA VAL A 13 5.77 -3.77 -17.80
C VAL A 13 5.71 -4.12 -16.31
N LEU A 14 5.45 -5.38 -15.98
CA LEU A 14 5.58 -5.89 -14.63
C LEU A 14 7.03 -6.33 -14.39
N ILE A 15 7.68 -5.71 -13.43
CA ILE A 15 8.99 -6.13 -12.94
C ILE A 15 8.74 -7.02 -11.72
N HIS A 16 9.27 -8.23 -11.70
CA HIS A 16 9.06 -9.19 -10.60
C HIS A 16 10.22 -10.17 -10.45
N ASP A 17 10.22 -10.90 -9.35
CA ASP A 17 11.27 -11.85 -8.94
C ASP A 17 11.17 -13.24 -9.58
N GLY A 18 10.17 -13.45 -10.43
CA GLY A 18 9.95 -14.75 -11.10
C GLY A 18 9.01 -15.69 -10.34
N GLU A 19 8.38 -15.26 -9.26
CA GLU A 19 7.35 -16.03 -8.57
C GLU A 19 6.22 -16.43 -9.53
N SER A 20 5.86 -17.71 -9.55
CA SER A 20 4.85 -18.27 -10.47
C SER A 20 3.45 -17.68 -10.26
N SER A 21 3.16 -17.18 -9.06
CA SER A 21 1.91 -16.49 -8.72
C SER A 21 1.64 -15.27 -9.61
N HIS A 22 2.69 -14.64 -10.14
CA HIS A 22 2.59 -13.48 -11.02
C HIS A 22 2.09 -13.82 -12.42
N ASN A 23 2.29 -15.06 -12.91
CA ASN A 23 1.94 -15.46 -14.28
C ASN A 23 0.46 -15.26 -14.57
N SER A 24 -0.42 -15.69 -13.66
CA SER A 24 -1.87 -15.52 -13.82
C SER A 24 -2.30 -14.05 -13.91
N PHE A 25 -1.54 -13.16 -13.29
CA PHE A 25 -1.79 -11.72 -13.32
C PHE A 25 -1.28 -11.10 -14.61
N ILE A 26 -0.10 -11.52 -15.08
CA ILE A 26 0.50 -11.11 -16.34
C ILE A 26 -0.42 -11.49 -17.51
N ASP A 27 -0.86 -12.75 -17.54
CA ASP A 27 -1.74 -13.27 -18.60
C ASP A 27 -3.10 -12.57 -18.62
N ALA A 28 -3.71 -12.37 -17.44
CA ALA A 28 -5.04 -11.77 -17.33
C ALA A 28 -5.10 -10.28 -17.71
N LEU A 29 -3.99 -9.58 -17.63
CA LEU A 29 -3.89 -8.15 -17.94
C LEU A 29 -3.03 -7.87 -19.18
N ALA A 30 -2.60 -8.90 -19.90
CA ALA A 30 -1.73 -8.82 -21.08
C ALA A 30 -0.50 -7.93 -20.85
N LEU A 31 0.16 -8.10 -19.69
CA LEU A 31 1.31 -7.28 -19.31
C LEU A 31 2.59 -7.80 -19.95
N LYS A 32 3.54 -6.91 -20.21
CA LYS A 32 4.92 -7.29 -20.50
C LYS A 32 5.59 -7.69 -19.18
N SER A 33 6.34 -8.79 -19.19
CA SER A 33 7.04 -9.32 -18.01
C SER A 33 8.53 -9.02 -18.10
N ARG A 34 9.13 -8.56 -17.00
CA ARG A 34 10.57 -8.48 -16.83
C ARG A 34 10.93 -9.13 -15.50
N VAL A 35 11.56 -10.28 -15.58
CA VAL A 35 11.99 -11.06 -14.42
C VAL A 35 13.38 -10.63 -13.99
N HIS A 36 13.58 -10.44 -12.69
CA HIS A 36 14.88 -10.26 -12.05
C HIS A 36 14.99 -11.24 -10.89
N THR A 37 15.68 -12.33 -11.12
CA THR A 37 15.83 -13.38 -10.10
C THR A 37 16.72 -12.92 -8.95
N SER A 38 16.52 -13.53 -7.78
CA SER A 38 17.37 -13.27 -6.61
C SER A 38 18.87 -13.56 -6.88
N ALA A 39 19.16 -14.47 -7.82
CA ALA A 39 20.55 -14.77 -8.22
C ALA A 39 21.18 -13.60 -8.99
N GLU A 40 20.41 -12.94 -9.86
CA GLU A 40 20.89 -11.79 -10.65
C GLU A 40 21.02 -10.52 -9.81
N THR A 41 20.16 -10.35 -8.81
CA THR A 41 20.13 -9.14 -7.98
C THR A 41 21.04 -9.22 -6.76
N LYS A 42 21.53 -10.44 -6.44
CA LYS A 42 22.40 -10.68 -5.29
C LYS A 42 23.74 -9.96 -5.46
N GLY A 43 24.03 -9.05 -4.53
CA GLY A 43 25.29 -8.32 -4.48
C GLY A 43 25.32 -7.02 -5.28
N LEU A 44 24.19 -6.64 -5.90
CA LEU A 44 24.02 -5.29 -6.44
C LEU A 44 24.02 -4.27 -5.31
N LYS A 45 24.54 -3.07 -5.58
CA LYS A 45 24.50 -1.96 -4.63
C LYS A 45 23.09 -1.38 -4.53
N ASP A 46 22.83 -0.69 -3.42
CA ASP A 46 21.60 0.06 -3.23
C ASP A 46 21.38 1.03 -4.42
N GLY A 47 20.18 0.97 -5.00
CA GLY A 47 19.80 1.74 -6.18
C GLY A 47 20.16 1.11 -7.53
N GLU A 48 20.94 0.03 -7.57
CA GLU A 48 21.23 -0.73 -8.80
C GLU A 48 20.27 -1.90 -8.99
N ASN A 49 19.61 -2.36 -7.92
CA ASN A 49 18.67 -3.45 -7.97
C ASN A 49 17.29 -2.95 -8.45
N PRO A 50 16.76 -3.46 -9.58
CA PRO A 50 15.44 -3.06 -10.09
C PRO A 50 14.28 -3.31 -9.13
N MET A 51 14.48 -4.16 -8.10
CA MET A 51 13.48 -4.45 -7.07
C MET A 51 13.55 -3.50 -5.87
N ASP A 52 14.57 -2.63 -5.76
CA ASP A 52 14.73 -1.72 -4.63
C ASP A 52 13.52 -0.83 -4.37
N PRO A 53 12.85 -0.25 -5.37
CA PRO A 53 11.69 0.60 -5.11
C PRO A 53 10.55 -0.13 -4.39
N ILE A 54 10.28 -1.39 -4.73
CA ILE A 54 9.23 -2.17 -4.07
C ILE A 54 9.68 -2.68 -2.70
N ASN A 55 10.95 -3.08 -2.57
CA ASN A 55 11.52 -3.50 -1.29
C ASN A 55 11.49 -2.37 -0.27
N ASP A 56 11.85 -1.14 -0.67
CA ASP A 56 11.78 0.05 0.17
C ASP A 56 10.34 0.36 0.64
N VAL A 57 9.35 0.18 -0.23
CA VAL A 57 7.93 0.31 0.16
C VAL A 57 7.53 -0.76 1.16
N HIS A 58 7.94 -2.01 0.95
CA HIS A 58 7.65 -3.12 1.87
C HIS A 58 8.26 -2.87 3.25
N ASP A 59 9.55 -2.51 3.32
CA ASP A 59 10.24 -2.18 4.56
C ASP A 59 9.52 -1.09 5.37
N LYS A 60 9.10 -0.05 4.68
CA LYS A 60 8.40 1.06 5.33
C LYS A 60 6.99 0.66 5.77
N MET A 61 6.31 -0.16 4.98
CA MET A 61 5.01 -0.71 5.34
C MET A 61 5.13 -1.64 6.56
N GLU A 62 6.13 -2.51 6.62
CA GLU A 62 6.40 -3.37 7.78
C GLU A 62 6.65 -2.53 9.05
N LYS A 63 7.48 -1.51 8.96
CA LYS A 63 7.75 -0.59 10.08
C LYS A 63 6.48 0.14 10.52
N PHE A 64 5.67 0.60 9.57
CA PHE A 64 4.39 1.25 9.86
C PHE A 64 3.43 0.30 10.57
N MET A 65 3.24 -0.91 10.05
CA MET A 65 2.34 -1.90 10.65
C MET A 65 2.86 -2.38 12.01
N GLY A 66 4.17 -2.59 12.16
CA GLY A 66 4.81 -2.97 13.42
C GLY A 66 4.67 -1.91 14.52
N ALA A 67 4.61 -0.63 14.15
CA ALA A 67 4.36 0.46 15.09
C ALA A 67 2.89 0.55 15.57
N HIS A 68 1.98 -0.20 14.94
CA HIS A 68 0.55 -0.19 15.24
C HIS A 68 0.02 -1.61 15.57
N PRO A 69 0.57 -2.28 16.59
CA PRO A 69 0.13 -3.61 16.96
C PRO A 69 -1.33 -3.59 17.40
N GLY A 70 -2.09 -4.61 17.00
CA GLY A 70 -3.51 -4.72 17.37
C GLY A 70 -4.47 -4.01 16.42
N TYR A 71 -4.04 -3.61 15.23
CA TYR A 71 -4.95 -3.08 14.22
C TYR A 71 -6.03 -4.11 13.82
N ASP A 72 -7.24 -3.60 13.60
CA ASP A 72 -8.35 -4.43 13.12
C ASP A 72 -8.14 -4.76 11.62
N ARG A 73 -8.01 -6.05 11.31
CA ARG A 73 -7.81 -6.54 9.93
C ARG A 73 -8.99 -6.22 9.01
N SER A 74 -10.20 -6.10 9.55
CA SER A 74 -11.37 -5.69 8.76
C SER A 74 -11.23 -4.27 8.21
N ARG A 75 -10.35 -3.47 8.81
CA ARG A 75 -10.04 -2.09 8.43
C ARG A 75 -8.68 -1.93 7.74
N LEU A 76 -8.13 -3.02 7.22
CA LEU A 76 -6.81 -3.00 6.57
C LEU A 76 -6.71 -1.93 5.47
N GLN A 77 -7.79 -1.72 4.70
CA GLN A 77 -7.79 -0.69 3.65
C GLN A 77 -7.61 0.73 4.22
N ASP A 78 -8.19 1.02 5.37
CA ASP A 78 -8.03 2.34 6.03
C ASP A 78 -6.57 2.54 6.47
N TRP A 79 -5.93 1.47 7.00
CA TRP A 79 -4.53 1.50 7.39
C TRP A 79 -3.60 1.67 6.18
N MET A 80 -3.89 1.01 5.08
CA MET A 80 -3.13 1.19 3.83
C MET A 80 -3.31 2.59 3.26
N ASN A 81 -4.51 3.17 3.32
CA ASN A 81 -4.76 4.54 2.91
C ASN A 81 -3.98 5.54 3.78
N LEU A 82 -3.91 5.30 5.10
CA LEU A 82 -3.13 6.14 6.01
C LEU A 82 -1.62 6.02 5.74
N PHE A 83 -1.13 4.79 5.56
CA PHE A 83 0.26 4.54 5.16
C PHE A 83 0.61 5.29 3.88
N TRP A 84 -0.22 5.13 2.84
CA TRP A 84 -0.03 5.79 1.56
C TRP A 84 -0.05 7.31 1.68
N PHE A 85 -0.97 7.85 2.46
CA PHE A 85 -1.01 9.29 2.74
C PHE A 85 0.29 9.79 3.37
N ILE A 86 0.78 9.09 4.40
CA ILE A 86 2.02 9.46 5.10
C ILE A 86 3.22 9.35 4.14
N TRP A 87 3.23 8.34 3.29
CA TRP A 87 4.29 8.09 2.33
C TRP A 87 4.34 9.14 1.22
N CYS A 88 3.20 9.41 0.57
CA CYS A 88 3.10 10.24 -0.62
C CYS A 88 2.98 11.74 -0.34
N THR A 89 2.60 12.13 0.90
CA THR A 89 2.48 13.55 1.22
C THR A 89 3.87 14.16 1.36
N PRO A 90 4.20 15.18 0.54
CA PRO A 90 5.49 15.86 0.60
C PRO A 90 5.62 16.69 1.88
N GLY A 91 6.85 17.03 2.19
CA GLY A 91 7.19 17.87 3.34
C GLY A 91 7.58 17.08 4.60
N ASP A 92 7.84 17.83 5.66
CA ASP A 92 8.23 17.27 6.95
C ASP A 92 7.04 16.70 7.73
N LYS A 93 7.28 16.21 8.95
CA LYS A 93 6.22 15.64 9.81
C LYS A 93 5.11 16.64 10.09
N MET A 94 5.45 17.91 10.31
CA MET A 94 4.47 18.94 10.61
C MET A 94 3.62 19.31 9.38
N ASP A 95 4.22 19.33 8.21
CA ASP A 95 3.50 19.56 6.95
C ASP A 95 2.48 18.46 6.67
N LYS A 96 2.83 17.20 6.96
CA LYS A 96 1.92 16.06 6.85
C LYS A 96 0.76 16.18 7.84
N VAL A 97 1.02 16.60 9.08
CA VAL A 97 -0.04 16.87 10.07
C VAL A 97 -0.98 17.97 9.59
N LYS A 98 -0.44 19.08 9.09
CA LYS A 98 -1.26 20.17 8.51
C LYS A 98 -2.11 19.69 7.34
N ALA A 99 -1.53 18.89 6.42
CA ALA A 99 -2.26 18.31 5.29
C ALA A 99 -3.38 17.40 5.76
N PHE A 100 -3.13 16.55 6.75
CA PHE A 100 -4.15 15.68 7.35
C PHE A 100 -5.29 16.47 7.97
N LEU A 101 -4.97 17.48 8.78
CA LEU A 101 -5.99 18.35 9.40
C LEU A 101 -6.83 19.08 8.35
N ARG A 102 -6.20 19.62 7.29
CA ARG A 102 -6.93 20.23 6.17
C ARG A 102 -7.92 19.26 5.53
N LEU A 103 -7.51 18.02 5.30
CA LEU A 103 -8.40 16.97 4.78
C LEU A 103 -9.55 16.67 5.75
N ALA A 104 -9.25 16.52 7.03
CA ALA A 104 -10.23 16.19 8.06
C ALA A 104 -11.33 17.26 8.19
N ILE A 105 -10.98 18.54 8.03
CA ILE A 105 -11.93 19.65 8.15
C ILE A 105 -12.54 20.08 6.81
N SER A 106 -12.00 19.60 5.68
CA SER A 106 -12.47 20.00 4.34
C SER A 106 -13.88 19.51 4.00
N LYS A 107 -14.32 18.46 4.67
CA LYS A 107 -15.68 17.90 4.49
C LYS A 107 -16.41 17.89 5.83
N ARG A 108 -17.67 18.34 5.83
CA ARG A 108 -18.55 18.20 6.98
C ARG A 108 -19.03 16.74 7.11
N ILE A 109 -18.11 15.86 7.46
CA ILE A 109 -18.44 14.46 7.74
C ILE A 109 -18.65 14.35 9.26
N ARG A 110 -19.87 14.02 9.67
CA ARG A 110 -20.18 13.73 11.05
C ARG A 110 -19.98 12.24 11.29
N ILE A 111 -18.80 11.86 11.73
CA ILE A 111 -18.50 10.48 12.11
C ILE A 111 -18.98 10.29 13.56
N LYS A 112 -19.92 9.38 13.77
CA LYS A 112 -20.34 8.98 15.13
C LYS A 112 -19.48 7.82 15.58
N TYR A 113 -19.27 7.70 16.89
CA TYR A 113 -18.52 6.58 17.49
C TYR A 113 -18.99 5.21 16.97
N ARG A 114 -20.31 5.00 16.91
CA ARG A 114 -20.92 3.76 16.38
C ARG A 114 -20.63 3.49 14.90
N ASP A 115 -20.33 4.51 14.09
CA ASP A 115 -20.00 4.35 12.68
C ASP A 115 -18.57 3.83 12.52
N VAL A 116 -17.72 4.07 13.53
CA VAL A 116 -16.31 3.65 13.56
C VAL A 116 -16.15 2.31 14.26
N PHE A 117 -16.83 2.10 15.38
CA PHE A 117 -16.62 0.94 16.27
C PHE A 117 -17.77 -0.06 16.24
N GLY A 118 -18.75 0.16 15.37
CA GLY A 118 -19.93 -0.69 15.28
C GLY A 118 -20.93 -0.46 16.42
N LYS A 119 -22.12 -1.03 16.30
CA LYS A 119 -23.04 -1.14 17.44
C LYS A 119 -22.38 -2.04 18.49
N LYS A 120 -22.30 -1.55 19.73
CA LYS A 120 -22.12 -2.45 20.86
C LYS A 120 -23.14 -3.56 20.73
N PRO A 121 -22.78 -4.85 20.81
CA PRO A 121 -23.80 -5.90 20.88
C PRO A 121 -24.71 -5.51 22.04
N ASP A 122 -26.02 -5.45 21.78
CA ASP A 122 -27.03 -5.19 22.80
C ASP A 122 -26.81 -6.30 23.84
N GLY A 123 -26.31 -5.89 25.00
CA GLY A 123 -26.13 -6.82 26.10
C GLY A 123 -27.52 -7.24 26.60
N ASP A 124 -27.76 -8.53 26.57
CA ASP A 124 -28.79 -9.18 27.36
C ASP A 124 -28.51 -9.02 28.86
#